data_886dd02ab3aae60763122c7158e2386a
#
_entry.id   886dd02ab3aae60763122c7158e2386a
#
_cell.length_a   1.000
_cell.length_b   1.000
_cell.length_c   1.000
_cell.angle_alpha   90.00
_cell.angle_beta   90.00
_cell.angle_gamma   90.00
#
_symmetry.space_group_name_H-M   'P 1'
#
loop_
_entity.id
_entity.type
_entity.pdbx_description
1 polymer ?
#
loop_
_entity_poly.entity_id
_entity_poly.type
_entity_poly.pdbx_seq_one_letter_code
_entity_poly.pdbx_strand_id
1 'polypeptide(L)'
;MSTQVVHDSDNHRFEIFLDSSRVGLMDYVVKEDGIHLVHTEVNPEHQGKNLAAILVRESLQELREAGDKKVVPVCSYVVKYMEKRPETHDLLKGTIEEAVASCRWPGAS
;
A
#
# COMPACT_ATOMS: atom_id res chain seq x y z
N MET A 1 -7.44 -20.97 6.05
CA MET A 1 -6.25 -20.13 6.14
C MET A 1 -6.63 -18.75 6.64
N SER A 2 -5.83 -18.22 7.54
CA SER A 2 -6.14 -16.96 8.20
C SER A 2 -5.09 -15.91 7.84
N THR A 3 -5.55 -14.74 7.39
CA THR A 3 -4.65 -13.62 7.09
C THR A 3 -4.85 -12.52 8.12
N GLN A 4 -3.75 -11.86 8.46
CA GLN A 4 -3.78 -10.74 9.39
C GLN A 4 -2.81 -9.67 8.92
N VAL A 5 -3.24 -8.41 8.90
CA VAL A 5 -2.39 -7.28 8.57
C VAL A 5 -2.10 -6.53 9.86
N VAL A 6 -0.81 -6.27 10.11
CA VAL A 6 -0.35 -5.59 11.31
C VAL A 6 0.37 -4.32 10.91
N HIS A 7 0.05 -3.22 11.57
CA HIS A 7 0.72 -1.94 11.35
C HIS A 7 1.90 -1.81 12.32
N ASP A 8 3.11 -1.86 11.79
CA ASP A 8 4.33 -1.64 12.56
C ASP A 8 4.76 -0.19 12.37
N SER A 9 4.22 0.68 13.21
CA SER A 9 4.45 2.12 13.08
C SER A 9 5.89 2.51 13.41
N ASP A 10 6.57 1.76 14.27
CA ASP A 10 7.95 2.06 14.62
C ASP A 10 8.90 1.90 13.44
N ASN A 11 8.58 0.97 12.54
CA ASN A 11 9.40 0.70 11.35
C ASN A 11 8.75 1.25 10.07
N HIS A 12 7.66 1.99 10.19
CA HIS A 12 6.93 2.58 9.07
C HIS A 12 6.59 1.53 8.01
N ARG A 13 5.88 0.48 8.43
CA ARG A 13 5.47 -0.57 7.51
C ARG A 13 4.17 -1.24 7.96
N PHE A 14 3.49 -1.84 7.00
CA PHE A 14 2.40 -2.78 7.25
C PHE A 14 2.91 -4.17 6.88
N GLU A 15 2.56 -5.16 7.67
CA GLU A 15 2.99 -6.54 7.43
C GLU A 15 1.76 -7.43 7.32
N ILE A 16 1.82 -8.41 6.42
CA ILE A 16 0.75 -9.40 6.30
C ILE A 16 1.27 -10.76 6.73
N PHE A 17 0.47 -11.40 7.56
CA PHE A 17 0.76 -12.73 8.11
C PHE A 17 -0.25 -13.73 7.59
N LEU A 18 0.22 -14.93 7.27
CA LEU A 18 -0.62 -16.05 6.91
C LEU A 18 -0.35 -17.13 7.96
N ASP A 19 -1.38 -17.44 8.77
CA ASP A 19 -1.27 -18.45 9.82
C ASP A 19 -0.03 -18.24 10.71
N SER A 20 0.19 -17.01 11.14
CA SER A 20 1.28 -16.60 12.04
C SER A 20 2.65 -16.46 11.39
N SER A 21 2.76 -16.66 10.08
CA SER A 21 4.02 -16.46 9.35
C SER A 21 3.93 -15.19 8.52
N ARG A 22 4.93 -14.30 8.67
CA ARG A 22 4.97 -13.11 7.84
C ARG A 22 5.27 -13.47 6.40
N VAL A 23 4.36 -13.14 5.49
CA VAL A 23 4.48 -13.50 4.09
C VAL A 23 4.59 -12.28 3.17
N GLY A 24 4.47 -11.08 3.72
CA GLY A 24 4.64 -9.87 2.92
C GLY A 24 4.71 -8.63 3.78
N LEU A 25 5.06 -7.52 3.15
CA LEU A 25 5.13 -6.22 3.82
C LEU A 25 4.92 -5.09 2.81
N MET A 26 4.56 -3.92 3.35
CA MET A 26 4.47 -2.70 2.56
C MET A 26 5.13 -1.58 3.39
N ASP A 27 6.21 -1.01 2.87
CA ASP A 27 6.92 0.08 3.52
C ASP A 27 6.34 1.43 3.13
N TYR A 28 6.36 2.37 4.05
CA TYR A 28 5.92 3.73 3.76
C TYR A 28 6.87 4.75 4.39
N VAL A 29 6.77 5.99 3.90
CA VAL A 29 7.51 7.13 4.42
C VAL A 29 6.49 8.21 4.76
N VAL A 30 6.60 8.80 5.95
CA VAL A 30 5.72 9.89 6.36
C VAL A 30 6.37 11.21 5.96
N LYS A 31 5.64 12.01 5.18
CA LYS A 31 6.10 13.33 4.73
C LYS A 31 5.02 14.37 5.02
N GLU A 32 5.35 15.63 4.79
CA GLU A 32 4.41 16.73 5.07
C GLU A 32 3.12 16.62 4.24
N ASP A 33 3.22 16.14 3.02
CA ASP A 33 2.07 16.00 2.11
C ASP A 33 1.28 14.71 2.33
N GLY A 34 1.78 13.81 3.16
CA GLY A 34 1.05 12.58 3.46
C GLY A 34 1.94 11.37 3.65
N ILE A 35 1.33 10.21 3.52
CA ILE A 35 2.03 8.94 3.68
C ILE A 35 2.34 8.38 2.29
N HIS A 36 3.62 8.21 2.01
CA HIS A 36 4.11 7.71 0.73
C HIS A 36 4.30 6.20 0.81
N LEU A 37 3.48 5.44 0.08
CA LEU A 37 3.57 3.99 0.02
C LEU A 37 4.60 3.63 -1.05
N VAL A 38 5.81 3.28 -0.61
CA VAL A 38 6.98 3.24 -1.50
C VAL A 38 7.38 1.86 -1.96
N HIS A 39 7.01 0.80 -1.23
CA HIS A 39 7.44 -0.55 -1.58
C HIS A 39 6.44 -1.57 -1.05
N THR A 40 6.13 -2.57 -1.89
CA THR A 40 5.27 -3.70 -1.51
C THR A 40 5.96 -4.99 -1.91
N GLU A 41 6.01 -5.94 -1.00
CA GLU A 41 6.69 -7.20 -1.25
C GLU A 41 5.88 -8.35 -0.66
N VAL A 42 5.77 -9.45 -1.41
CA VAL A 42 5.13 -10.67 -0.95
C VAL A 42 6.09 -11.82 -1.24
N ASN A 43 6.24 -12.73 -0.28
CA ASN A 43 7.07 -13.91 -0.43
C ASN A 43 6.72 -14.66 -1.72
N PRO A 44 7.71 -14.97 -2.58
CA PRO A 44 7.42 -15.64 -3.86
C PRO A 44 6.63 -16.94 -3.74
N GLU A 45 6.79 -17.66 -2.64
CA GLU A 45 6.05 -18.90 -2.41
C GLU A 45 4.55 -18.68 -2.27
N HIS A 46 4.15 -17.45 -1.93
CA HIS A 46 2.75 -17.11 -1.67
C HIS A 46 2.17 -16.17 -2.71
N GLN A 47 2.90 -15.86 -3.77
CA GLN A 47 2.37 -15.02 -4.83
C GLN A 47 1.23 -15.74 -5.54
N GLY A 48 0.26 -14.98 -6.02
CA GLY A 48 -0.92 -15.54 -6.65
C GLY A 48 -2.07 -15.85 -5.70
N LYS A 49 -1.88 -15.61 -4.39
CA LYS A 49 -2.93 -15.84 -3.39
C LYS A 49 -3.64 -14.55 -2.98
N ASN A 50 -3.48 -13.50 -3.75
CA ASN A 50 -4.11 -12.19 -3.49
C ASN A 50 -3.62 -11.51 -2.20
N LEU A 51 -2.48 -11.95 -1.67
CA LEU A 51 -2.01 -11.42 -0.39
C LEU A 51 -1.61 -9.95 -0.48
N ALA A 52 -1.01 -9.54 -1.60
CA ALA A 52 -0.64 -8.14 -1.80
C ALA A 52 -1.88 -7.26 -1.84
N ALA A 53 -2.95 -7.71 -2.50
CA ALA A 53 -4.20 -6.96 -2.55
C ALA A 53 -4.82 -6.83 -1.15
N ILE A 54 -4.79 -7.90 -0.37
CA ILE A 54 -5.30 -7.87 1.01
C ILE A 54 -4.47 -6.90 1.84
N LEU A 55 -3.15 -6.96 1.71
CA LEU A 55 -2.25 -6.07 2.42
C LEU A 55 -2.56 -4.60 2.12
N VAL A 56 -2.67 -4.24 0.85
CA VAL A 56 -2.97 -2.86 0.46
C VAL A 56 -4.35 -2.45 0.94
N ARG A 57 -5.35 -3.32 0.77
CA ARG A 57 -6.72 -3.02 1.18
C ARG A 57 -6.81 -2.71 2.67
N GLU A 58 -6.23 -3.57 3.50
CA GLU A 58 -6.30 -3.39 4.94
C GLU A 58 -5.47 -2.20 5.41
N SER A 59 -4.33 -1.97 4.76
CA SER A 59 -3.49 -0.81 5.08
C SER A 59 -4.21 0.50 4.76
N LEU A 60 -4.85 0.58 3.59
CA LEU A 60 -5.60 1.77 3.21
C LEU A 60 -6.80 1.98 4.14
N GLN A 61 -7.45 0.91 4.57
CA GLN A 61 -8.57 1.01 5.50
C GLN A 61 -8.11 1.58 6.84
N GLU A 62 -6.97 1.13 7.34
CA GLU A 62 -6.44 1.64 8.60
C GLU A 62 -6.05 3.12 8.47
N LEU A 63 -5.45 3.51 7.35
CA LEU A 63 -5.12 4.91 7.10
C LEU A 63 -6.38 5.78 7.00
N ARG A 64 -7.44 5.24 6.42
CA ARG A 64 -8.74 5.93 6.36
C ARG A 64 -9.31 6.15 7.76
N GLU A 65 -9.23 5.14 8.61
CA GLU A 65 -9.75 5.24 9.97
C GLU A 65 -8.95 6.23 10.82
N ALA A 66 -7.64 6.30 10.59
CA ALA A 66 -6.78 7.27 11.27
C ALA A 66 -7.12 8.72 10.85
N GLY A 67 -7.41 8.92 9.58
CA GLY A 67 -8.01 10.15 9.06
C GLY A 67 -7.15 11.41 9.06
N ASP A 68 -5.89 11.33 9.47
CA ASP A 68 -5.06 12.53 9.65
C ASP A 68 -4.12 12.80 8.48
N LYS A 69 -3.95 11.88 7.54
CA LYS A 69 -3.04 12.07 6.42
C LYS A 69 -3.58 11.46 5.14
N LYS A 70 -3.21 12.07 4.03
CA LYS A 70 -3.53 11.54 2.71
C LYS A 70 -2.46 10.54 2.27
N VAL A 71 -2.76 9.79 1.22
CA VAL A 71 -1.89 8.74 0.68
C VAL A 71 -1.28 9.21 -0.63
N VAL A 72 0.02 9.00 -0.77
CA VAL A 72 0.74 9.23 -2.04
C VAL A 72 1.29 7.87 -2.48
N PRO A 73 0.65 7.21 -3.45
CA PRO A 73 1.14 5.91 -3.92
C PRO A 73 2.35 6.10 -4.82
N VAL A 74 3.49 5.56 -4.40
CA VAL A 74 4.73 5.59 -5.16
C VAL A 74 5.01 4.22 -5.77
N CYS A 75 4.72 3.16 -5.03
CA CYS A 75 4.88 1.79 -5.50
C CYS A 75 3.89 1.52 -6.64
N SER A 76 4.38 0.96 -7.76
CA SER A 76 3.54 0.70 -8.91
C SER A 76 2.37 -0.24 -8.61
N TYR A 77 2.56 -1.20 -7.71
CA TYR A 77 1.49 -2.10 -7.33
C TYR A 77 0.34 -1.34 -6.65
N VAL A 78 0.67 -0.43 -5.74
CA VAL A 78 -0.33 0.35 -5.03
C VAL A 78 -1.08 1.27 -6.01
N VAL A 79 -0.34 1.88 -6.94
CA VAL A 79 -0.96 2.72 -7.98
C VAL A 79 -1.98 1.92 -8.78
N LYS A 80 -1.59 0.73 -9.25
CA LYS A 80 -2.51 -0.11 -10.02
C LYS A 80 -3.71 -0.55 -9.19
N TYR A 81 -3.50 -0.86 -7.92
CA TYR A 81 -4.59 -1.23 -7.03
C TYR A 81 -5.60 -0.10 -6.91
N MET A 82 -5.11 1.11 -6.64
CA MET A 82 -6.00 2.27 -6.47
C MET A 82 -6.65 2.69 -7.78
N GLU A 83 -5.95 2.54 -8.91
CA GLU A 83 -6.51 2.85 -10.21
C GLU A 83 -7.76 2.05 -10.50
N LYS A 84 -7.79 0.78 -10.09
CA LYS A 84 -8.92 -0.12 -10.30
C LYS A 84 -10.01 0.02 -9.24
N ARG A 85 -9.77 0.82 -8.21
CA ARG A 85 -10.70 0.94 -7.08
C ARG A 85 -10.99 2.40 -6.77
N PRO A 86 -11.97 3.00 -7.49
CA PRO A 86 -12.31 4.41 -7.30
C PRO A 86 -12.67 4.77 -5.87
N GLU A 87 -13.15 3.81 -5.08
CA GLU A 87 -13.51 4.06 -3.69
C GLU A 87 -12.30 4.42 -2.82
N THR A 88 -11.08 4.22 -3.31
CA THR A 88 -9.87 4.61 -2.57
C THR A 88 -9.37 5.99 -2.94
N HIS A 89 -9.94 6.63 -3.95
CA HIS A 89 -9.42 7.88 -4.47
C HIS A 89 -9.58 9.06 -3.51
N ASP A 90 -10.49 8.99 -2.58
CA ASP A 90 -10.66 10.02 -1.56
C ASP A 90 -9.45 10.08 -0.60
N LEU A 91 -8.65 9.04 -0.55
CA LEU A 91 -7.43 9.00 0.26
C LEU A 91 -6.26 9.67 -0.43
N LEU A 92 -6.31 9.82 -1.76
CA LEU A 92 -5.19 10.35 -2.53
C LEU A 92 -4.92 11.81 -2.21
N LYS A 93 -3.64 12.15 -2.09
CA LYS A 93 -3.19 13.53 -1.97
C LYS A 93 -3.43 14.30 -3.27
N GLY A 94 -3.23 13.67 -4.41
CA GLY A 94 -3.46 14.25 -5.72
C GLY A 94 -4.50 13.46 -6.48
N THR A 95 -4.31 13.28 -7.78
CA THR A 95 -5.21 12.49 -8.61
C THR A 95 -4.57 11.16 -8.97
N ILE A 96 -5.42 10.18 -9.31
CA ILE A 96 -4.91 8.88 -9.74
C ILE A 96 -4.13 9.02 -11.05
N GLU A 97 -4.52 9.94 -11.91
CA GLU A 97 -3.82 10.22 -13.17
C GLU A 97 -2.39 10.68 -12.92
N GLU A 98 -2.19 11.52 -11.92
CA GLU A 98 -0.84 11.98 -11.55
C GLU A 98 0.00 10.81 -11.04
N ALA A 99 -0.58 9.95 -10.23
CA ALA A 99 0.13 8.78 -9.70
C ALA A 99 0.52 7.81 -10.81
N VAL A 100 -0.40 7.56 -11.75
CA VAL A 100 -0.13 6.69 -12.89
C VAL A 100 0.98 7.28 -13.75
N ALA A 101 0.94 8.58 -14.02
CA ALA A 101 1.96 9.24 -14.82
C ALA A 101 3.34 9.13 -14.17
N SER A 102 3.41 9.30 -12.85
CA SER A 102 4.68 9.17 -12.12
C SER A 102 5.28 7.78 -12.26
N CYS A 103 4.44 6.75 -12.24
CA CYS A 103 4.91 5.37 -12.34
C CYS A 103 5.37 5.00 -13.75
N ARG A 104 4.96 5.76 -14.76
CA ARG A 104 5.34 5.48 -16.15
C ARG A 104 6.68 6.07 -16.53
N TRP A 105 7.22 6.99 -15.75
CA TRP A 105 8.49 7.63 -16.08
C TRP A 105 9.65 6.71 -15.71
N PRO A 106 10.56 6.44 -16.67
CA PRO A 106 11.76 5.68 -16.35
C PRO A 106 12.56 6.41 -15.28
N GLY A 107 12.95 5.67 -14.26
CA GLY A 107 13.73 6.24 -13.17
C GLY A 107 12.90 6.84 -12.05
N ALA A 108 11.58 6.87 -12.17
CA ALA A 108 10.70 7.37 -11.12
C ALA A 108 10.32 6.27 -10.11
N SER A 109 10.66 5.06 -10.40
CA SER A 109 10.34 3.93 -9.56
C SER A 109 11.41 3.72 -8.48
#